data_28292866a37eb991e8a16f7943df067c
#
_entry.id   28292866a37eb991e8a16f7943df067c
#
_cell.length_a   1.000
_cell.length_b   1.000
_cell.length_c   1.000
_cell.angle_alpha   90.00
_cell.angle_beta   90.00
_cell.angle_gamma   90.00
#
_symmetry.space_group_name_H-M   'P 1'
#
loop_
_entity.id
_entity.type
_entity.pdbx_description
1 polymer ?
#
loop_
_entity_poly.entity_id
_entity_poly.type
_entity_poly.pdbx_seq_one_letter_code
_entity_poly.pdbx_strand_id
1 'polypeptide(L)'
;MRIETLAIHAGGEPDKETGALAPPIHLATTFQHGPAGERVAGFEYQREANPTQTRLEECLAAMEQGEAALAFASGMAAMNGLLECLPPASEILIPKDCYGGLRTMGEEFLPERGVSTRAVNMGDIEAVRAAISERTTCIWLETPSNPLLEVSDIQAIAALCKAKNILLVCDNTFATPILQQPLLLGADVVMHSTTKYFGGHSDVMGGALVFAKRDGLYEKVAHRRHITGNILAPFSAWLILRGARSLAARMAWHCTNARKIAEFLSSHAAIEKVNYPGLVSHPNHEIAKKQMRDFGGMMSIHVKGGREATLAFAGKLKLFINATSLGGCESLIEHRASVEGPNPVSPQNLLRISVGLEHVDDLIEDLRQALS
;
A
#
# COMPACT_ATOMS: atom_id res chain seq x y z
N MET A 1 12.16 1.81 19.93
CA MET A 1 10.74 1.97 20.38
C MET A 1 9.86 0.95 19.68
N ARG A 2 8.71 0.58 20.27
CA ARG A 2 7.71 -0.24 19.58
C ARG A 2 6.99 0.58 18.53
N ILE A 3 6.45 -0.07 17.49
CA ILE A 3 5.89 0.61 16.33
C ILE A 3 4.70 1.52 16.67
N GLU A 4 3.86 1.14 17.63
CA GLU A 4 2.74 1.94 18.09
C GLU A 4 3.21 3.28 18.67
N THR A 5 4.34 3.28 19.39
CA THR A 5 4.96 4.48 19.93
C THR A 5 5.64 5.29 18.83
N LEU A 6 6.32 4.62 17.87
CA LEU A 6 6.91 5.29 16.69
C LEU A 6 5.84 6.02 15.88
N ALA A 7 4.69 5.40 15.61
CA ALA A 7 3.59 6.00 14.88
C ALA A 7 3.10 7.33 15.49
N ILE A 8 3.18 7.48 16.82
CA ILE A 8 2.74 8.69 17.53
C ILE A 8 3.82 9.76 17.53
N HIS A 9 5.09 9.39 17.69
CA HIS A 9 6.16 10.33 18.01
C HIS A 9 7.06 10.68 16.82
N ALA A 10 7.31 9.77 15.88
CA ALA A 10 8.19 10.05 14.77
C ALA A 10 7.58 11.12 13.84
N GLY A 11 8.33 12.19 13.56
CA GLY A 11 7.88 13.36 12.81
C GLY A 11 6.80 14.20 13.53
N GLY A 12 6.34 13.75 14.69
CA GLY A 12 5.27 14.38 15.49
C GLY A 12 5.76 15.17 16.70
N GLU A 13 7.04 15.54 16.75
CA GLU A 13 7.60 16.32 17.84
C GLU A 13 6.92 17.68 18.00
N PRO A 14 6.73 18.15 19.25
CA PRO A 14 6.18 19.46 19.52
C PRO A 14 6.92 20.58 18.76
N ASP A 15 6.18 21.59 18.35
CA ASP A 15 6.75 22.77 17.71
C ASP A 15 7.69 23.50 18.68
N LYS A 16 8.93 23.74 18.25
CA LYS A 16 9.98 24.32 19.13
C LYS A 16 9.76 25.79 19.45
N GLU A 17 9.04 26.52 18.60
CA GLU A 17 8.80 27.96 18.80
C GLU A 17 7.61 28.21 19.72
N THR A 18 6.54 27.42 19.57
CA THR A 18 5.27 27.64 20.25
C THR A 18 4.97 26.64 21.36
N GLY A 19 5.64 25.48 21.35
CA GLY A 19 5.33 24.34 22.22
C GLY A 19 4.06 23.58 21.81
N ALA A 20 3.48 23.87 20.64
CA ALA A 20 2.29 23.19 20.16
C ALA A 20 2.54 21.70 19.93
N LEU A 21 1.64 20.84 20.44
CA LEU A 21 1.78 19.38 20.30
C LEU A 21 1.46 18.87 18.88
N ALA A 22 0.62 19.61 18.13
CA ALA A 22 0.40 19.32 16.72
C ALA A 22 1.44 20.05 15.88
N PRO A 23 2.17 19.38 14.97
CA PRO A 23 3.13 20.04 14.10
C PRO A 23 2.47 21.14 13.26
N PRO A 24 3.14 22.27 13.02
CA PRO A 24 2.62 23.32 12.13
C PRO A 24 2.59 22.87 10.68
N ILE A 25 1.72 23.51 9.88
CA ILE A 25 1.67 23.32 8.43
C ILE A 25 2.42 24.47 7.77
N HIS A 26 3.53 24.16 7.09
CA HIS A 26 4.31 25.13 6.34
C HIS A 26 3.85 25.13 4.88
N LEU A 27 3.00 26.10 4.50
CA LEU A 27 2.50 26.24 3.12
C LEU A 27 3.48 26.98 2.19
N ALA A 28 4.67 27.32 2.68
CA ALA A 28 5.66 28.08 1.92
C ALA A 28 6.17 27.30 0.70
N THR A 29 6.18 27.95 -0.45
CA THR A 29 6.80 27.42 -1.68
C THR A 29 8.30 27.66 -1.72
N THR A 30 8.75 28.82 -1.19
CA THR A 30 10.14 29.26 -1.22
C THR A 30 10.62 29.65 0.17
N PHE A 31 11.91 29.53 0.41
CA PHE A 31 12.54 29.81 1.70
C PHE A 31 13.69 30.82 1.52
N GLN A 32 14.03 31.54 2.59
CA GLN A 32 15.07 32.55 2.59
C GLN A 32 16.46 31.96 2.36
N HIS A 33 17.25 32.62 1.53
CA HIS A 33 18.67 32.34 1.33
C HIS A 33 19.54 33.41 1.90
N GLY A 34 20.79 33.09 2.20
CA GLY A 34 21.86 34.05 2.41
C GLY A 34 22.32 34.68 1.08
N PRO A 35 23.22 35.68 1.15
CA PRO A 35 23.64 36.44 -0.03
C PRO A 35 24.34 35.62 -1.11
N ALA A 36 24.96 34.50 -0.75
CA ALA A 36 25.65 33.57 -1.69
C ALA A 36 24.81 32.32 -1.95
N GLY A 37 23.51 32.31 -1.65
CA GLY A 37 22.59 31.20 -1.87
C GLY A 37 22.57 30.15 -0.75
N GLU A 38 23.13 30.47 0.41
CA GLU A 38 23.15 29.55 1.55
C GLU A 38 21.73 29.34 2.10
N ARG A 39 21.36 28.10 2.37
CA ARG A 39 20.07 27.73 2.97
C ARG A 39 20.06 28.08 4.46
N VAL A 40 19.23 29.06 4.87
CA VAL A 40 19.19 29.55 6.25
C VAL A 40 18.72 28.46 7.25
N ALA A 41 17.74 27.64 6.85
CA ALA A 41 17.17 26.59 7.68
C ALA A 41 17.16 25.21 6.97
N GLY A 42 18.03 25.02 5.97
CA GLY A 42 18.14 23.75 5.23
C GLY A 42 17.14 23.58 4.09
N PHE A 43 16.15 24.45 3.95
CA PHE A 43 15.16 24.43 2.88
C PHE A 43 15.44 25.51 1.83
N GLU A 44 15.03 25.23 0.60
CA GLU A 44 15.18 26.15 -0.54
C GLU A 44 13.84 26.36 -1.25
N TYR A 45 13.26 25.27 -1.70
CA TYR A 45 12.05 25.27 -2.49
C TYR A 45 11.21 24.03 -2.22
N GLN A 46 9.88 24.18 -2.11
CA GLN A 46 8.95 23.09 -1.73
C GLN A 46 9.09 21.83 -2.62
N ARG A 47 9.37 22.00 -3.92
CA ARG A 47 9.52 20.87 -4.84
C ARG A 47 10.69 19.97 -4.48
N GLU A 48 11.70 20.46 -3.79
CA GLU A 48 12.79 19.69 -3.23
C GLU A 48 12.43 19.12 -1.86
N ALA A 49 12.10 20.00 -0.91
CA ALA A 49 11.74 19.65 0.45
C ALA A 49 10.88 20.75 1.11
N ASN A 50 10.06 20.35 2.07
CA ASN A 50 9.23 21.23 2.88
C ASN A 50 9.18 20.68 4.31
N PRO A 51 9.23 21.51 5.37
CA PRO A 51 9.27 21.04 6.76
C PRO A 51 8.12 20.08 7.12
N THR A 52 6.90 20.30 6.62
CA THR A 52 5.75 19.43 6.88
C THR A 52 5.88 18.08 6.17
N GLN A 53 6.37 18.07 4.92
CA GLN A 53 6.62 16.86 4.16
C GLN A 53 7.77 16.05 4.79
N THR A 54 8.84 16.70 5.22
CA THR A 54 9.99 16.06 5.89
C THR A 54 9.56 15.31 7.15
N ARG A 55 8.68 15.89 7.98
CA ARG A 55 8.13 15.21 9.17
C ARG A 55 7.37 13.94 8.82
N LEU A 56 6.60 13.94 7.72
CA LEU A 56 5.94 12.73 7.24
C LEU A 56 6.96 11.68 6.76
N GLU A 57 7.97 12.10 6.00
CA GLU A 57 9.03 11.21 5.51
C GLU A 57 9.81 10.56 6.67
N GLU A 58 10.12 11.31 7.71
CA GLU A 58 10.72 10.81 8.95
C GLU A 58 9.83 9.76 9.66
N CYS A 59 8.51 10.03 9.73
CA CYS A 59 7.54 9.09 10.29
C CYS A 59 7.50 7.79 9.50
N LEU A 60 7.39 7.88 8.19
CA LEU A 60 7.32 6.72 7.29
C LEU A 60 8.59 5.86 7.37
N ALA A 61 9.78 6.50 7.33
CA ALA A 61 11.06 5.84 7.47
C ALA A 61 11.16 5.10 8.82
N ALA A 62 10.81 5.78 9.91
CA ALA A 62 10.86 5.19 11.24
C ALA A 62 9.90 4.00 11.40
N MET A 63 8.68 4.08 10.85
CA MET A 63 7.69 3.00 10.96
C MET A 63 8.07 1.77 10.15
N GLU A 64 8.64 1.92 8.96
CA GLU A 64 9.12 0.80 8.12
C GLU A 64 10.54 0.33 8.50
N GLN A 65 11.21 1.00 9.44
CA GLN A 65 12.61 0.73 9.81
C GLN A 65 13.59 0.95 8.65
N GLY A 66 13.29 1.94 7.78
CA GLY A 66 14.17 2.36 6.70
C GLY A 66 15.08 3.52 7.09
N GLU A 67 16.12 3.75 6.30
CA GLU A 67 17.04 4.87 6.49
C GLU A 67 16.49 6.19 5.94
N ALA A 68 15.58 6.13 4.95
CA ALA A 68 14.98 7.31 4.34
C ALA A 68 13.62 7.00 3.71
N ALA A 69 12.80 8.03 3.56
CA ALA A 69 11.54 7.96 2.81
C ALA A 69 11.38 9.17 1.89
N LEU A 70 10.58 9.00 0.84
CA LEU A 70 10.18 10.05 -0.09
C LEU A 70 8.66 10.03 -0.24
N ALA A 71 8.01 11.17 -0.01
CA ALA A 71 6.58 11.34 -0.19
C ALA A 71 6.24 11.89 -1.59
N PHE A 72 5.14 11.40 -2.17
CA PHE A 72 4.70 11.67 -3.53
C PHE A 72 3.21 12.07 -3.56
N ALA A 73 2.79 12.74 -4.63
CA ALA A 73 1.41 13.20 -4.82
C ALA A 73 0.37 12.05 -4.83
N SER A 74 0.78 10.82 -5.15
CA SER A 74 -0.08 9.62 -5.16
C SER A 74 0.76 8.35 -5.10
N GLY A 75 0.12 7.20 -4.84
CA GLY A 75 0.78 5.89 -4.96
C GLY A 75 1.33 5.65 -6.36
N MET A 76 0.60 6.03 -7.40
CA MET A 76 1.08 5.93 -8.79
C MET A 76 2.30 6.81 -9.07
N ALA A 77 2.35 8.01 -8.47
CA ALA A 77 3.51 8.90 -8.60
C ALA A 77 4.75 8.30 -7.91
N ALA A 78 4.58 7.64 -6.75
CA ALA A 78 5.65 6.92 -6.07
C ALA A 78 6.16 5.74 -6.89
N MET A 79 5.24 4.91 -7.40
CA MET A 79 5.55 3.78 -8.28
C MET A 79 6.31 4.23 -9.52
N ASN A 80 5.77 5.20 -10.26
CA ASN A 80 6.41 5.73 -11.47
C ASN A 80 7.80 6.32 -11.17
N GLY A 81 7.94 7.08 -10.06
CA GLY A 81 9.19 7.68 -9.65
C GLY A 81 10.32 6.67 -9.45
N LEU A 82 10.02 5.47 -8.94
CA LEU A 82 10.97 4.38 -8.81
C LEU A 82 11.21 3.66 -10.14
N LEU A 83 10.14 3.27 -10.84
CA LEU A 83 10.23 2.50 -12.09
C LEU A 83 10.99 3.25 -13.19
N GLU A 84 10.85 4.57 -13.24
CA GLU A 84 11.63 5.42 -14.13
C GLU A 84 13.14 5.46 -13.82
N CYS A 85 13.54 5.03 -12.64
CA CYS A 85 14.95 4.96 -12.24
C CYS A 85 15.61 3.62 -12.60
N LEU A 86 14.87 2.62 -13.07
CA LEU A 86 15.41 1.36 -13.51
C LEU A 86 16.22 1.52 -14.81
N PRO A 87 17.23 0.66 -15.04
CA PRO A 87 17.98 0.66 -16.28
C PRO A 87 17.08 0.41 -17.50
N PRO A 88 17.42 0.96 -18.68
CA PRO A 88 16.72 0.61 -19.92
C PRO A 88 16.92 -0.89 -20.24
N ALA A 89 16.01 -1.46 -21.02
CA ALA A 89 16.00 -2.89 -21.39
C ALA A 89 15.86 -3.88 -20.20
N SER A 90 15.44 -3.38 -19.03
CA SER A 90 15.12 -4.19 -17.86
C SER A 90 13.88 -5.07 -18.06
N GLU A 91 13.84 -6.17 -17.32
CA GLU A 91 12.62 -6.94 -17.08
C GLU A 91 12.22 -6.80 -15.60
N ILE A 92 10.95 -6.53 -15.35
CA ILE A 92 10.37 -6.45 -14.01
C ILE A 92 9.41 -7.63 -13.83
N LEU A 93 9.59 -8.44 -12.80
CA LEU A 93 8.60 -9.42 -12.42
C LEU A 93 7.54 -8.76 -11.53
N ILE A 94 6.27 -8.91 -11.88
CA ILE A 94 5.12 -8.36 -11.16
C ILE A 94 4.17 -9.50 -10.76
N PRO A 95 3.34 -9.36 -9.70
CA PRO A 95 2.36 -10.37 -9.37
C PRO A 95 1.31 -10.53 -10.48
N LYS A 96 0.82 -11.75 -10.71
CA LYS A 96 -0.36 -11.98 -11.56
C LYS A 96 -1.60 -11.28 -11.01
N ASP A 97 -1.75 -11.30 -9.70
CA ASP A 97 -2.76 -10.56 -8.97
C ASP A 97 -2.11 -9.33 -8.34
N CYS A 98 -2.37 -8.15 -8.89
CA CYS A 98 -1.81 -6.89 -8.42
C CYS A 98 -2.73 -5.72 -8.75
N TYR A 99 -2.44 -4.58 -8.13
CA TYR A 99 -3.11 -3.33 -8.44
C TYR A 99 -3.10 -3.03 -9.95
N GLY A 100 -4.29 -2.73 -10.51
CA GLY A 100 -4.46 -2.51 -11.95
C GLY A 100 -3.55 -1.43 -12.54
N GLY A 101 -3.23 -0.38 -11.76
CA GLY A 101 -2.30 0.67 -12.18
C GLY A 101 -0.89 0.16 -12.46
N LEU A 102 -0.38 -0.82 -11.71
CA LEU A 102 0.92 -1.44 -11.98
C LEU A 102 0.88 -2.22 -13.31
N ARG A 103 -0.22 -2.94 -13.55
CA ARG A 103 -0.43 -3.65 -14.82
C ARG A 103 -0.46 -2.69 -16.01
N THR A 104 -1.27 -1.64 -15.93
CA THR A 104 -1.34 -0.59 -16.96
C THR A 104 0.01 0.05 -17.21
N MET A 105 0.77 0.38 -16.15
CA MET A 105 2.15 0.88 -16.30
C MET A 105 3.03 -0.10 -17.07
N GLY A 106 2.93 -1.41 -16.76
CA GLY A 106 3.69 -2.47 -17.43
C GLY A 106 3.31 -2.69 -18.88
N GLU A 107 2.06 -2.52 -19.25
CA GLU A 107 1.54 -2.80 -20.57
C GLU A 107 1.65 -1.58 -21.51
N GLU A 108 1.47 -0.36 -21.00
CA GLU A 108 1.34 0.84 -21.85
C GLU A 108 2.58 1.75 -21.78
N PHE A 109 3.15 2.02 -20.59
CA PHE A 109 4.15 3.06 -20.43
C PHE A 109 5.60 2.54 -20.38
N LEU A 110 5.84 1.45 -19.67
CA LEU A 110 7.20 0.90 -19.54
C LEU A 110 7.79 0.37 -20.86
N PRO A 111 7.00 -0.24 -21.77
CA PRO A 111 7.50 -0.67 -23.07
C PRO A 111 8.08 0.46 -23.94
N GLU A 112 7.53 1.68 -23.86
CA GLU A 112 8.05 2.87 -24.56
C GLU A 112 9.49 3.21 -24.16
N ARG A 113 9.91 2.75 -22.98
CA ARG A 113 11.28 2.91 -22.44
C ARG A 113 12.15 1.66 -22.58
N GLY A 114 11.67 0.66 -23.31
CA GLY A 114 12.32 -0.62 -23.48
C GLY A 114 12.32 -1.51 -22.21
N VAL A 115 11.48 -1.19 -21.22
CA VAL A 115 11.30 -1.99 -20.00
C VAL A 115 10.10 -2.92 -20.18
N SER A 116 10.31 -4.22 -19.94
CA SER A 116 9.27 -5.22 -20.04
C SER A 116 8.79 -5.66 -18.66
N THR A 117 7.52 -6.08 -18.56
CA THR A 117 6.98 -6.71 -17.36
C THR A 117 6.61 -8.16 -17.63
N ARG A 118 6.76 -9.02 -16.62
CA ARG A 118 6.30 -10.42 -16.64
C ARG A 118 5.47 -10.69 -15.40
N ALA A 119 4.23 -11.11 -15.60
CA ALA A 119 3.34 -11.49 -14.52
C ALA A 119 3.66 -12.92 -14.02
N VAL A 120 3.86 -13.06 -12.71
CA VAL A 120 4.28 -14.32 -12.05
C VAL A 120 3.37 -14.59 -10.86
N ASN A 121 3.11 -15.86 -10.56
CA ASN A 121 2.50 -16.25 -9.30
C ASN A 121 3.53 -16.08 -8.18
N MET A 122 3.46 -14.96 -7.46
CA MET A 122 4.42 -14.63 -6.38
C MET A 122 4.18 -15.43 -5.09
N GLY A 123 3.06 -16.11 -4.97
CA GLY A 123 2.79 -17.05 -3.88
C GLY A 123 3.51 -18.39 -4.02
N ASP A 124 4.14 -18.66 -5.18
CA ASP A 124 4.92 -19.86 -5.48
C ASP A 124 6.38 -19.48 -5.74
N ILE A 125 7.26 -19.79 -4.82
CA ILE A 125 8.69 -19.45 -4.87
C ILE A 125 9.41 -20.10 -6.06
N GLU A 126 8.99 -21.30 -6.49
CA GLU A 126 9.60 -21.98 -7.63
C GLU A 126 9.16 -21.33 -8.95
N ALA A 127 7.92 -20.85 -9.04
CA ALA A 127 7.48 -20.03 -10.16
C ALA A 127 8.28 -18.72 -10.28
N VAL A 128 8.54 -18.05 -9.14
CA VAL A 128 9.40 -16.86 -9.10
C VAL A 128 10.82 -17.19 -9.56
N ARG A 129 11.41 -18.24 -9.01
CA ARG A 129 12.77 -18.70 -9.38
C ARG A 129 12.90 -18.98 -10.87
N ALA A 130 11.94 -19.69 -11.45
CA ALA A 130 11.91 -20.03 -12.87
C ALA A 130 11.68 -18.83 -13.79
N ALA A 131 11.02 -17.78 -13.30
CA ALA A 131 10.75 -16.57 -14.08
C ALA A 131 11.95 -15.62 -14.17
N ILE A 132 12.91 -15.71 -13.24
CA ILE A 132 14.08 -14.83 -13.23
C ILE A 132 14.95 -15.11 -14.45
N SER A 133 15.23 -14.07 -15.25
CA SER A 133 16.14 -14.08 -16.39
C SER A 133 17.37 -13.18 -16.16
N GLU A 134 18.32 -13.18 -17.07
CA GLU A 134 19.47 -12.25 -17.06
C GLU A 134 19.04 -10.77 -17.17
N ARG A 135 17.85 -10.51 -17.72
CA ARG A 135 17.28 -9.16 -17.86
C ARG A 135 16.49 -8.71 -16.64
N THR A 136 16.20 -9.62 -15.70
CA THR A 136 15.40 -9.29 -14.50
C THR A 136 16.23 -8.41 -13.57
N THR A 137 15.81 -7.15 -13.43
CA THR A 137 16.49 -6.15 -12.57
C THR A 137 15.66 -5.78 -11.35
N CYS A 138 14.36 -6.07 -11.38
CA CYS A 138 13.46 -5.74 -10.29
C CYS A 138 12.39 -6.83 -10.14
N ILE A 139 12.06 -7.17 -8.89
CA ILE A 139 10.85 -7.89 -8.52
C ILE A 139 9.98 -6.93 -7.72
N TRP A 140 8.77 -6.69 -8.21
CA TRP A 140 7.75 -5.92 -7.51
C TRP A 140 6.78 -6.88 -6.84
N LEU A 141 6.72 -6.87 -5.52
CA LEU A 141 5.72 -7.61 -4.75
C LEU A 141 4.56 -6.71 -4.37
N GLU A 142 3.38 -7.30 -4.25
CA GLU A 142 2.22 -6.75 -3.57
C GLU A 142 1.66 -7.86 -2.67
N THR A 143 1.79 -7.72 -1.36
CA THR A 143 1.43 -8.80 -0.44
C THR A 143 0.91 -8.27 0.90
N PRO A 144 -0.36 -8.61 1.25
CA PRO A 144 -1.35 -9.33 0.44
C PRO A 144 -1.72 -8.59 -0.85
N SER A 145 -2.03 -9.33 -1.93
CA SER A 145 -2.31 -8.80 -3.25
C SER A 145 -3.74 -8.24 -3.39
N ASN A 146 -4.03 -7.54 -4.49
CA ASN A 146 -5.33 -6.92 -4.76
C ASN A 146 -5.87 -7.36 -6.14
N PRO A 147 -7.04 -8.04 -6.21
CA PRO A 147 -8.02 -8.20 -5.13
C PRO A 147 -8.03 -9.58 -4.43
N LEU A 148 -7.19 -10.54 -4.81
CA LEU A 148 -7.31 -11.93 -4.37
C LEU A 148 -6.66 -12.23 -3.00
N LEU A 149 -5.97 -11.24 -2.41
CA LEU A 149 -5.30 -11.36 -1.10
C LEU A 149 -4.24 -12.49 -1.08
N GLU A 150 -3.61 -12.79 -2.21
CA GLU A 150 -2.50 -13.73 -2.28
C GLU A 150 -1.32 -13.24 -1.41
N VAL A 151 -0.68 -14.16 -0.71
CA VAL A 151 0.45 -13.86 0.17
C VAL A 151 1.72 -14.47 -0.40
N SER A 152 2.76 -13.63 -0.51
CA SER A 152 4.09 -14.02 -0.98
C SER A 152 5.07 -14.11 0.20
N ASP A 153 5.97 -15.09 0.22
CA ASP A 153 7.06 -15.16 1.22
C ASP A 153 8.15 -14.13 0.87
N ILE A 154 8.06 -12.96 1.51
CA ILE A 154 8.99 -11.85 1.26
C ILE A 154 10.43 -12.28 1.52
N GLN A 155 10.70 -13.01 2.62
CA GLN A 155 12.04 -13.42 3.00
C GLN A 155 12.66 -14.41 2.00
N ALA A 156 11.87 -15.35 1.50
CA ALA A 156 12.33 -16.31 0.49
C ALA A 156 12.64 -15.61 -0.83
N ILE A 157 11.78 -14.68 -1.28
CA ILE A 157 12.02 -13.90 -2.51
C ILE A 157 13.20 -12.96 -2.34
N ALA A 158 13.37 -12.30 -1.18
CA ALA A 158 14.52 -11.46 -0.88
C ALA A 158 15.85 -12.23 -0.98
N ALA A 159 15.88 -13.48 -0.52
CA ALA A 159 17.07 -14.34 -0.67
C ALA A 159 17.40 -14.60 -2.14
N LEU A 160 16.40 -14.82 -3.01
CA LEU A 160 16.60 -14.96 -4.46
C LEU A 160 17.12 -13.67 -5.09
N CYS A 161 16.52 -12.53 -4.73
CA CYS A 161 16.92 -11.22 -5.24
C CYS A 161 18.37 -10.88 -4.87
N LYS A 162 18.72 -11.09 -3.60
CA LYS A 162 20.07 -10.85 -3.11
C LYS A 162 21.12 -11.69 -3.82
N ALA A 163 20.83 -12.97 -4.07
CA ALA A 163 21.77 -13.87 -4.78
C ALA A 163 22.04 -13.47 -6.24
N LYS A 164 21.15 -12.67 -6.84
CA LYS A 164 21.21 -12.27 -8.25
C LYS A 164 21.32 -10.76 -8.45
N ASN A 165 21.49 -9.99 -7.38
CA ASN A 165 21.56 -8.52 -7.40
C ASN A 165 20.32 -7.88 -8.07
N ILE A 166 19.14 -8.38 -7.76
CA ILE A 166 17.83 -7.90 -8.23
C ILE A 166 17.23 -7.01 -7.16
N LEU A 167 16.70 -5.85 -7.53
CA LEU A 167 15.98 -4.94 -6.64
C LEU A 167 14.66 -5.58 -6.19
N LEU A 168 14.41 -5.66 -4.89
CA LEU A 168 13.14 -6.11 -4.34
C LEU A 168 12.32 -4.92 -3.81
N VAL A 169 11.21 -4.66 -4.46
CA VAL A 169 10.21 -3.67 -4.04
C VAL A 169 9.00 -4.37 -3.47
N CYS A 170 8.47 -3.91 -2.34
CA CYS A 170 7.26 -4.45 -1.75
C CYS A 170 6.21 -3.35 -1.57
N ASP A 171 5.08 -3.46 -2.26
CA ASP A 171 3.89 -2.68 -1.95
C ASP A 171 3.24 -3.23 -0.66
N ASN A 172 3.37 -2.46 0.42
CA ASN A 172 2.91 -2.81 1.76
C ASN A 172 1.60 -2.06 2.14
N THR A 173 0.88 -1.56 1.14
CA THR A 173 -0.31 -0.73 1.33
C THR A 173 -1.40 -1.43 2.15
N PHE A 174 -1.65 -2.73 1.90
CA PHE A 174 -2.71 -3.48 2.60
C PHE A 174 -2.34 -3.86 4.02
N ALA A 175 -1.09 -4.27 4.25
CA ALA A 175 -0.62 -4.68 5.57
C ALA A 175 -0.26 -3.50 6.47
N THR A 176 0.26 -2.42 5.93
CA THR A 176 0.88 -1.32 6.67
C THR A 176 2.08 -1.77 7.50
N PRO A 177 2.97 -0.86 7.95
CA PRO A 177 4.08 -1.25 8.82
C PRO A 177 3.63 -1.76 10.20
N ILE A 178 2.37 -1.54 10.58
CA ILE A 178 1.80 -2.08 11.82
C ILE A 178 1.75 -3.61 11.78
N LEU A 179 1.37 -4.16 10.63
CA LEU A 179 1.20 -5.61 10.49
C LEU A 179 2.39 -6.31 9.85
N GLN A 180 3.11 -5.64 8.96
CA GLN A 180 4.21 -6.23 8.20
C GLN A 180 5.28 -5.19 7.93
N GLN A 181 6.55 -5.54 8.07
CA GLN A 181 7.71 -4.67 7.82
C GLN A 181 8.65 -5.33 6.81
N PRO A 182 8.42 -5.11 5.50
CA PRO A 182 9.16 -5.81 4.44
C PRO A 182 10.66 -5.54 4.42
N LEU A 183 11.11 -4.35 4.86
CA LEU A 183 12.55 -4.05 4.94
C LEU A 183 13.27 -4.99 5.91
N LEU A 184 12.63 -5.35 7.04
CA LEU A 184 13.19 -6.32 7.99
C LEU A 184 13.19 -7.75 7.45
N LEU A 185 12.40 -8.04 6.41
CA LEU A 185 12.34 -9.31 5.72
C LEU A 185 13.26 -9.36 4.49
N GLY A 186 13.98 -8.27 4.21
CA GLY A 186 15.00 -8.20 3.17
C GLY A 186 14.59 -7.49 1.89
N ALA A 187 13.45 -6.80 1.85
CA ALA A 187 13.12 -5.90 0.75
C ALA A 187 14.07 -4.68 0.75
N ASP A 188 14.35 -4.13 -0.43
CA ASP A 188 15.19 -2.94 -0.59
C ASP A 188 14.37 -1.67 -0.48
N VAL A 189 13.14 -1.69 -1.01
CA VAL A 189 12.22 -0.55 -1.02
C VAL A 189 10.82 -1.02 -0.66
N VAL A 190 10.14 -0.26 0.19
CA VAL A 190 8.71 -0.40 0.47
C VAL A 190 7.96 0.73 -0.18
N MET A 191 6.88 0.40 -0.87
CA MET A 191 5.94 1.35 -1.45
C MET A 191 4.66 1.38 -0.62
N HIS A 192 4.08 2.57 -0.48
CA HIS A 192 2.73 2.77 0.06
C HIS A 192 1.90 3.70 -0.81
N SER A 193 0.65 3.33 -1.06
CA SER A 193 -0.40 4.31 -1.30
C SER A 193 -0.84 4.87 0.05
N THR A 194 -0.29 6.02 0.46
CA THR A 194 -0.65 6.64 1.74
C THR A 194 -2.08 7.20 1.76
N THR A 195 -2.74 7.22 0.59
CA THR A 195 -4.18 7.44 0.40
C THR A 195 -5.05 6.49 1.25
N LYS A 196 -4.54 5.28 1.54
CA LYS A 196 -5.28 4.17 2.15
C LYS A 196 -5.20 4.26 3.68
N TYR A 197 -4.82 3.20 4.36
CA TYR A 197 -4.77 3.14 5.82
C TYR A 197 -3.96 4.26 6.51
N PHE A 198 -2.89 4.77 5.88
CA PHE A 198 -2.13 5.88 6.45
C PHE A 198 -2.99 7.14 6.60
N GLY A 199 -3.66 7.60 5.55
CA GLY A 199 -4.65 8.67 5.62
C GLY A 199 -5.85 8.24 6.48
N GLY A 200 -6.49 7.15 6.11
CA GLY A 200 -7.47 6.41 6.89
C GLY A 200 -8.84 7.07 7.05
N HIS A 201 -9.13 8.16 6.31
CA HIS A 201 -10.35 8.94 6.45
C HIS A 201 -10.99 9.30 5.10
N SER A 202 -10.57 8.67 4.01
CA SER A 202 -11.07 8.89 2.64
C SER A 202 -10.99 10.35 2.14
N ASP A 203 -10.12 11.18 2.73
CA ASP A 203 -10.04 12.62 2.55
C ASP A 203 -8.70 13.13 2.01
N VAL A 204 -7.71 12.24 1.78
CA VAL A 204 -6.37 12.61 1.32
C VAL A 204 -5.83 11.60 0.32
N MET A 205 -5.07 12.08 -0.65
CA MET A 205 -4.32 11.26 -1.60
C MET A 205 -2.81 11.48 -1.40
N GLY A 206 -2.03 10.39 -1.48
CA GLY A 206 -0.58 10.45 -1.42
C GLY A 206 0.06 9.10 -1.69
N GLY A 207 1.37 9.10 -1.85
CA GLY A 207 2.19 7.91 -1.97
C GLY A 207 3.51 8.08 -1.25
N ALA A 208 4.20 6.97 -1.01
CA ALA A 208 5.53 7.00 -0.42
C ALA A 208 6.39 5.84 -0.90
N LEU A 209 7.70 6.08 -0.91
CA LEU A 209 8.73 5.06 -1.00
C LEU A 209 9.59 5.15 0.25
N VAL A 210 9.83 4.02 0.90
CA VAL A 210 10.73 3.91 2.04
C VAL A 210 11.89 2.99 1.65
N PHE A 211 13.10 3.45 1.84
CA PHE A 211 14.32 2.80 1.40
C PHE A 211 15.04 2.15 2.57
N ALA A 212 15.48 0.90 2.40
CA ALA A 212 16.32 0.22 3.37
C ALA A 212 17.65 0.96 3.58
N LYS A 213 18.15 1.62 2.52
CA LYS A 213 19.40 2.41 2.54
C LYS A 213 19.22 3.75 1.84
N ARG A 214 19.87 4.76 2.39
CA ARG A 214 20.01 6.05 1.74
C ARG A 214 21.23 6.02 0.82
N ASP A 215 21.07 5.42 -0.33
CA ASP A 215 22.14 5.16 -1.31
C ASP A 215 21.87 5.82 -2.67
N GLY A 216 22.62 5.42 -3.70
CA GLY A 216 22.49 5.95 -5.05
C GLY A 216 21.11 5.77 -5.67
N LEU A 217 20.33 4.75 -5.29
CA LEU A 217 18.95 4.58 -5.75
C LEU A 217 18.05 5.65 -5.12
N TYR A 218 18.17 5.85 -3.81
CA TYR A 218 17.43 6.91 -3.12
C TYR A 218 17.72 8.27 -3.75
N GLU A 219 18.98 8.63 -3.94
CA GLU A 219 19.38 9.93 -4.51
C GLU A 219 18.83 10.10 -5.96
N LYS A 220 18.85 9.05 -6.75
CA LYS A 220 18.30 9.05 -8.12
C LYS A 220 16.78 9.28 -8.12
N VAL A 221 16.06 8.61 -7.22
CA VAL A 221 14.60 8.75 -7.10
C VAL A 221 14.24 10.14 -6.54
N ALA A 222 14.97 10.63 -5.54
CA ALA A 222 14.77 11.97 -4.96
C ALA A 222 15.00 13.06 -6.03
N HIS A 223 16.07 12.95 -6.80
CA HIS A 223 16.33 13.88 -7.90
C HIS A 223 15.24 13.82 -8.98
N ARG A 224 14.79 12.61 -9.36
CA ARG A 224 13.69 12.43 -10.31
C ARG A 224 12.42 13.11 -9.80
N ARG A 225 12.01 12.85 -8.55
CA ARG A 225 10.86 13.50 -7.92
C ARG A 225 10.97 15.02 -7.96
N HIS A 226 12.14 15.57 -7.63
CA HIS A 226 12.40 17.00 -7.66
C HIS A 226 12.19 17.61 -9.06
N ILE A 227 12.73 16.97 -10.11
CA ILE A 227 12.67 17.49 -11.48
C ILE A 227 11.27 17.33 -12.08
N THR A 228 10.62 16.17 -11.87
CA THR A 228 9.27 15.90 -12.44
C THR A 228 8.16 16.57 -11.66
N GLY A 229 8.42 17.03 -10.42
CA GLY A 229 7.44 17.72 -9.60
C GLY A 229 6.38 16.84 -8.95
N ASN A 230 6.59 15.52 -8.90
CA ASN A 230 5.65 14.55 -8.30
C ASN A 230 5.66 14.59 -6.75
N ILE A 231 5.69 15.79 -6.18
CA ILE A 231 5.77 16.04 -4.74
C ILE A 231 4.40 15.98 -4.07
N LEU A 232 4.38 15.67 -2.79
CA LEU A 232 3.18 15.75 -1.96
C LEU A 232 2.97 17.18 -1.44
N ALA A 233 1.73 17.68 -1.50
CA ALA A 233 1.40 18.98 -0.94
C ALA A 233 1.53 18.99 0.60
N PRO A 234 1.96 20.10 1.24
CA PRO A 234 2.15 20.17 2.69
C PRO A 234 0.89 19.84 3.50
N PHE A 235 -0.28 20.28 3.05
CA PHE A 235 -1.54 19.97 3.73
C PHE A 235 -1.86 18.47 3.68
N SER A 236 -1.66 17.82 2.52
CA SER A 236 -1.80 16.37 2.39
C SER A 236 -0.79 15.63 3.27
N ALA A 237 0.46 16.09 3.33
CA ALA A 237 1.48 15.51 4.20
C ALA A 237 1.08 15.58 5.69
N TRP A 238 0.51 16.71 6.11
CA TRP A 238 0.01 16.88 7.48
C TRP A 238 -1.16 15.94 7.79
N LEU A 239 -2.14 15.81 6.87
CA LEU A 239 -3.28 14.89 7.04
C LEU A 239 -2.81 13.43 7.16
N ILE A 240 -1.86 13.01 6.32
CA ILE A 240 -1.30 11.66 6.36
C ILE A 240 -0.53 11.43 7.66
N LEU A 241 0.30 12.37 8.10
CA LEU A 241 1.01 12.29 9.39
C LEU A 241 0.02 12.21 10.57
N ARG A 242 -1.06 13.01 10.53
CA ARG A 242 -2.15 12.94 11.51
C ARG A 242 -2.82 11.57 11.50
N GLY A 243 -3.11 11.00 10.34
CA GLY A 243 -3.66 9.66 10.17
C GLY A 243 -2.72 8.57 10.70
N ALA A 244 -1.42 8.67 10.42
CA ALA A 244 -0.41 7.73 10.89
C ALA A 244 -0.39 7.60 12.42
N ARG A 245 -0.61 8.68 13.16
CA ARG A 245 -0.61 8.69 14.63
C ARG A 245 -1.72 7.83 15.27
N SER A 246 -2.80 7.55 14.55
CA SER A 246 -3.87 6.64 15.00
C SER A 246 -3.84 5.28 14.28
N LEU A 247 -2.88 5.05 13.38
CA LEU A 247 -2.84 3.89 12.51
C LEU A 247 -2.87 2.57 13.30
N ALA A 248 -2.09 2.46 14.37
CA ALA A 248 -2.03 1.23 15.17
C ALA A 248 -3.38 0.86 15.79
N ALA A 249 -4.08 1.84 16.37
CA ALA A 249 -5.41 1.63 16.95
C ALA A 249 -6.45 1.26 15.88
N ARG A 250 -6.44 1.95 14.71
CA ARG A 250 -7.33 1.66 13.60
C ARG A 250 -7.07 0.26 13.03
N MET A 251 -5.81 -0.11 12.80
CA MET A 251 -5.48 -1.43 12.28
C MET A 251 -5.92 -2.56 13.20
N ALA A 252 -5.77 -2.41 14.53
CA ALA A 252 -6.25 -3.41 15.48
C ALA A 252 -7.77 -3.62 15.37
N TRP A 253 -8.53 -2.53 15.17
CA TRP A 253 -9.98 -2.60 15.01
C TRP A 253 -10.37 -3.18 13.64
N HIS A 254 -9.75 -2.74 12.56
CA HIS A 254 -9.94 -3.32 11.22
C HIS A 254 -9.71 -4.84 11.21
N CYS A 255 -8.61 -5.31 11.80
CA CYS A 255 -8.29 -6.73 11.87
C CYS A 255 -9.32 -7.52 12.67
N THR A 256 -9.75 -6.97 13.82
CA THR A 256 -10.75 -7.60 14.68
C THR A 256 -12.08 -7.78 13.95
N ASN A 257 -12.54 -6.72 13.27
CA ASN A 257 -13.78 -6.75 12.50
C ASN A 257 -13.67 -7.70 11.30
N ALA A 258 -12.58 -7.59 10.53
CA ALA A 258 -12.38 -8.41 9.34
C ALA A 258 -12.34 -9.91 9.65
N ARG A 259 -11.71 -10.32 10.75
CA ARG A 259 -11.67 -11.72 11.17
C ARG A 259 -13.07 -12.28 11.41
N LYS A 260 -13.91 -11.57 12.20
CA LYS A 260 -15.28 -12.00 12.50
C LYS A 260 -16.15 -12.06 11.23
N ILE A 261 -16.00 -11.08 10.33
CA ILE A 261 -16.72 -11.04 9.06
C ILE A 261 -16.26 -12.20 8.15
N ALA A 262 -14.97 -12.48 8.06
CA ALA A 262 -14.44 -13.59 7.27
C ALA A 262 -14.96 -14.95 7.79
N GLU A 263 -15.00 -15.16 9.11
CA GLU A 263 -15.57 -16.34 9.75
C GLU A 263 -17.06 -16.52 9.42
N PHE A 264 -17.84 -15.42 9.56
CA PHE A 264 -19.26 -15.42 9.21
C PHE A 264 -19.49 -15.79 7.74
N LEU A 265 -18.80 -15.10 6.83
CA LEU A 265 -18.95 -15.32 5.39
C LEU A 265 -18.48 -16.71 4.94
N SER A 266 -17.43 -17.26 5.57
CA SER A 266 -16.92 -18.60 5.26
C SER A 266 -17.92 -19.71 5.56
N SER A 267 -18.83 -19.49 6.51
CA SER A 267 -19.86 -20.45 6.89
C SER A 267 -21.18 -20.26 6.14
N HIS A 268 -21.32 -19.19 5.34
CA HIS A 268 -22.59 -18.84 4.71
C HIS A 268 -22.81 -19.60 3.38
N ALA A 269 -24.01 -20.19 3.22
CA ALA A 269 -24.35 -21.05 2.08
C ALA A 269 -24.25 -20.36 0.70
N ALA A 270 -24.49 -19.03 0.62
CA ALA A 270 -24.42 -18.25 -0.60
C ALA A 270 -23.01 -17.84 -1.00
N ILE A 271 -22.00 -18.07 -0.14
CA ILE A 271 -20.60 -17.75 -0.42
C ILE A 271 -19.88 -19.01 -0.87
N GLU A 272 -19.16 -18.90 -1.98
CA GLU A 272 -18.35 -19.99 -2.55
C GLU A 272 -16.96 -20.04 -1.94
N LYS A 273 -16.34 -18.86 -1.77
CA LYS A 273 -14.97 -18.73 -1.26
C LYS A 273 -14.78 -17.37 -0.57
N VAL A 274 -14.01 -17.37 0.48
CA VAL A 274 -13.48 -16.15 1.13
C VAL A 274 -11.96 -16.15 0.99
N ASN A 275 -11.40 -15.12 0.38
CA ASN A 275 -9.97 -14.87 0.35
C ASN A 275 -9.63 -13.92 1.50
N TYR A 276 -9.06 -14.44 2.56
CA TYR A 276 -8.59 -13.70 3.73
C TYR A 276 -7.40 -14.44 4.36
N PRO A 277 -6.24 -13.80 4.48
CA PRO A 277 -5.03 -14.49 4.96
C PRO A 277 -5.14 -15.07 6.36
N GLY A 278 -6.10 -14.57 7.17
CA GLY A 278 -6.38 -15.06 8.52
C GLY A 278 -7.14 -16.39 8.61
N LEU A 279 -7.72 -16.86 7.51
CA LEU A 279 -8.41 -18.16 7.48
C LEU A 279 -7.40 -19.29 7.25
N VAL A 280 -7.53 -20.38 8.00
CA VAL A 280 -6.69 -21.58 7.84
C VAL A 280 -6.82 -22.19 6.43
N SER A 281 -7.96 -21.98 5.77
CA SER A 281 -8.20 -22.40 4.38
C SER A 281 -7.47 -21.57 3.33
N HIS A 282 -6.84 -20.46 3.70
CA HIS A 282 -6.05 -19.65 2.77
C HIS A 282 -4.76 -20.38 2.38
N PRO A 283 -4.41 -20.47 1.08
CA PRO A 283 -3.27 -21.29 0.62
C PRO A 283 -1.95 -20.97 1.35
N ASN A 284 -1.68 -19.70 1.59
CA ASN A 284 -0.45 -19.24 2.22
C ASN A 284 -0.68 -18.66 3.63
N HIS A 285 -1.65 -19.26 4.38
CA HIS A 285 -1.94 -18.86 5.77
C HIS A 285 -0.70 -18.91 6.67
N GLU A 286 0.10 -19.98 6.59
CA GLU A 286 1.30 -20.14 7.43
C GLU A 286 2.40 -19.13 7.07
N ILE A 287 2.50 -18.71 5.81
CA ILE A 287 3.41 -17.64 5.39
C ILE A 287 2.91 -16.31 5.98
N ALA A 288 1.62 -16.00 5.86
CA ALA A 288 1.04 -14.80 6.46
C ALA A 288 1.28 -14.75 7.97
N LYS A 289 1.02 -15.85 8.68
CA LYS A 289 1.23 -15.97 10.12
C LYS A 289 2.70 -15.81 10.55
N LYS A 290 3.65 -16.23 9.70
CA LYS A 290 5.08 -16.07 9.95
C LYS A 290 5.54 -14.61 9.81
N GLN A 291 5.05 -13.87 8.81
CA GLN A 291 5.58 -12.56 8.44
C GLN A 291 4.70 -11.37 8.86
N MET A 292 3.43 -11.62 9.18
CA MET A 292 2.47 -10.59 9.60
C MET A 292 2.11 -10.73 11.08
N ARG A 293 1.84 -9.61 11.75
CA ARG A 293 1.38 -9.58 13.14
C ARG A 293 -0.12 -9.86 13.28
N ASP A 294 -0.91 -9.50 12.26
CA ASP A 294 -2.32 -9.83 12.06
C ASP A 294 -2.62 -9.73 10.55
N PHE A 295 -3.84 -10.04 10.10
CA PHE A 295 -4.14 -10.34 8.71
C PHE A 295 -4.83 -9.21 7.94
N GLY A 296 -4.97 -8.02 8.56
CA GLY A 296 -5.50 -6.82 7.92
C GLY A 296 -7.03 -6.72 7.87
N GLY A 297 -7.48 -5.60 7.28
CA GLY A 297 -8.90 -5.26 7.13
C GLY A 297 -9.48 -5.56 5.74
N MET A 298 -8.69 -6.15 4.84
CA MET A 298 -9.10 -6.46 3.47
C MET A 298 -9.45 -7.92 3.30
N MET A 299 -10.50 -8.19 2.54
CA MET A 299 -10.84 -9.53 2.06
C MET A 299 -11.51 -9.46 0.69
N SER A 300 -11.62 -10.57 0.00
CA SER A 300 -12.53 -10.71 -1.13
C SER A 300 -13.33 -12.00 -1.02
N ILE A 301 -14.51 -11.97 -1.62
CA ILE A 301 -15.44 -13.09 -1.59
C ILE A 301 -15.93 -13.44 -2.98
N HIS A 302 -16.19 -14.71 -3.20
CA HIS A 302 -16.86 -15.23 -4.39
C HIS A 302 -18.30 -15.57 -4.01
N VAL A 303 -19.27 -14.91 -4.64
CA VAL A 303 -20.69 -15.13 -4.39
C VAL A 303 -21.19 -16.21 -5.36
N LYS A 304 -21.97 -17.17 -4.85
CA LYS A 304 -22.62 -18.18 -5.71
C LYS A 304 -23.70 -17.54 -6.59
N GLY A 305 -23.90 -18.08 -7.78
CA GLY A 305 -24.89 -17.57 -8.74
C GLY A 305 -24.35 -16.56 -9.75
N GLY A 306 -23.02 -16.38 -9.79
CA GLY A 306 -22.35 -15.57 -10.82
C GLY A 306 -22.57 -14.05 -10.65
N ARG A 307 -22.37 -13.31 -11.76
CA ARG A 307 -22.39 -11.84 -11.77
C ARG A 307 -23.71 -11.23 -11.22
N GLU A 308 -24.85 -11.74 -11.68
CA GLU A 308 -26.16 -11.16 -11.32
C GLU A 308 -26.43 -11.26 -9.82
N ALA A 309 -26.22 -12.45 -9.25
CA ALA A 309 -26.37 -12.66 -7.79
C ALA A 309 -25.39 -11.78 -7.00
N THR A 310 -24.15 -11.63 -7.48
CA THR A 310 -23.14 -10.80 -6.84
C THR A 310 -23.52 -9.33 -6.81
N LEU A 311 -24.02 -8.79 -7.93
CA LEU A 311 -24.48 -7.39 -7.99
C LEU A 311 -25.77 -7.18 -7.19
N ALA A 312 -26.69 -8.15 -7.22
CA ALA A 312 -27.92 -8.09 -6.40
C ALA A 312 -27.60 -8.08 -4.90
N PHE A 313 -26.66 -8.91 -4.45
CA PHE A 313 -26.16 -8.89 -3.07
C PHE A 313 -25.55 -7.54 -2.71
N ALA A 314 -24.60 -7.05 -3.49
CA ALA A 314 -23.94 -5.75 -3.24
C ALA A 314 -24.94 -4.60 -3.20
N GLY A 315 -26.00 -4.64 -4.03
CA GLY A 315 -27.04 -3.62 -4.10
C GLY A 315 -28.02 -3.60 -2.90
N LYS A 316 -28.08 -4.69 -2.11
CA LYS A 316 -28.94 -4.77 -0.90
C LYS A 316 -28.25 -4.26 0.37
N LEU A 317 -26.93 -4.06 0.34
CA LEU A 317 -26.16 -3.58 1.49
C LEU A 317 -26.52 -2.13 1.84
N LYS A 318 -26.56 -1.81 3.11
CA LYS A 318 -26.95 -0.50 3.65
C LYS A 318 -25.82 0.23 4.36
N LEU A 319 -24.88 -0.53 4.95
CA LEU A 319 -23.72 0.02 5.66
C LEU A 319 -22.46 -0.04 4.80
N PHE A 320 -22.27 -1.15 4.06
CA PHE A 320 -21.15 -1.22 3.12
C PHE A 320 -21.42 -0.33 1.90
N ILE A 321 -20.59 0.69 1.73
CA ILE A 321 -20.70 1.63 0.62
C ILE A 321 -20.05 1.03 -0.63
N ASN A 322 -20.78 1.03 -1.76
CA ASN A 322 -20.20 0.59 -3.03
C ASN A 322 -19.32 1.72 -3.60
N ALA A 323 -18.03 1.59 -3.40
CA ALA A 323 -17.04 2.58 -3.81
C ALA A 323 -15.67 1.95 -4.07
N THR A 324 -14.86 2.65 -4.86
CA THR A 324 -13.42 2.36 -5.01
C THR A 324 -12.65 2.80 -3.75
N SER A 325 -11.37 2.49 -3.70
CA SER A 325 -10.48 2.74 -2.57
C SER A 325 -10.64 1.71 -1.45
N LEU A 326 -10.06 1.99 -0.28
CA LEU A 326 -10.05 1.10 0.90
C LEU A 326 -9.37 1.78 2.10
N GLY A 327 -9.49 1.17 3.27
CA GLY A 327 -8.72 1.53 4.45
C GLY A 327 -9.17 2.81 5.15
N GLY A 328 -10.36 3.32 4.80
CA GLY A 328 -11.05 4.39 5.52
C GLY A 328 -11.75 3.89 6.78
N CYS A 329 -12.38 4.81 7.51
CA CYS A 329 -13.20 4.50 8.69
C CYS A 329 -14.46 3.70 8.32
N GLU A 330 -15.02 3.97 7.14
CA GLU A 330 -16.22 3.34 6.59
C GLU A 330 -15.89 2.01 5.89
N SER A 331 -16.83 1.06 5.97
CA SER A 331 -16.78 -0.21 5.24
C SER A 331 -17.15 0.00 3.77
N LEU A 332 -16.29 -0.49 2.86
CA LEU A 332 -16.50 -0.39 1.41
C LEU A 332 -16.62 -1.78 0.81
N ILE A 333 -17.41 -1.87 -0.28
CA ILE A 333 -17.50 -3.06 -1.11
C ILE A 333 -17.40 -2.68 -2.59
N GLU A 334 -16.77 -3.52 -3.40
CA GLU A 334 -16.57 -3.22 -4.83
C GLU A 334 -16.63 -4.49 -5.67
N HIS A 335 -17.47 -4.48 -6.71
CA HIS A 335 -17.45 -5.51 -7.74
C HIS A 335 -16.32 -5.22 -8.72
N ARG A 336 -15.18 -5.91 -8.55
CA ARG A 336 -13.93 -5.61 -9.27
C ARG A 336 -14.10 -5.66 -10.79
N ALA A 337 -14.72 -6.70 -11.32
CA ALA A 337 -14.93 -6.85 -12.75
C ALA A 337 -15.74 -5.70 -13.39
N SER A 338 -16.58 -4.97 -12.62
CA SER A 338 -17.35 -3.83 -13.16
C SER A 338 -16.51 -2.56 -13.29
N VAL A 339 -15.40 -2.43 -12.59
CA VAL A 339 -14.56 -1.22 -12.56
C VAL A 339 -13.23 -1.38 -13.31
N GLU A 340 -12.93 -2.59 -13.78
CA GLU A 340 -11.69 -2.88 -14.55
C GLU A 340 -11.80 -2.57 -16.05
N GLY A 341 -12.93 -2.01 -16.49
CA GLY A 341 -13.12 -1.68 -17.90
C GLY A 341 -13.65 -2.85 -18.75
N PRO A 342 -13.47 -2.82 -20.08
CA PRO A 342 -14.12 -3.75 -21.01
C PRO A 342 -13.55 -5.17 -20.95
N ASN A 343 -12.31 -5.34 -20.50
CA ASN A 343 -11.63 -6.64 -20.45
C ASN A 343 -11.21 -6.95 -19.00
N PRO A 344 -12.15 -7.21 -18.08
CA PRO A 344 -11.82 -7.45 -16.68
C PRO A 344 -11.07 -8.75 -16.51
N VAL A 345 -10.06 -8.73 -15.63
CA VAL A 345 -9.30 -9.93 -15.24
C VAL A 345 -9.85 -10.56 -13.96
N SER A 346 -10.56 -9.78 -13.14
CA SER A 346 -11.20 -10.29 -11.94
C SER A 346 -12.40 -11.17 -12.23
N PRO A 347 -12.63 -12.23 -11.44
CA PRO A 347 -13.81 -13.08 -11.58
C PRO A 347 -15.12 -12.29 -11.49
N GLN A 348 -16.11 -12.68 -12.30
CA GLN A 348 -17.41 -11.99 -12.37
C GLN A 348 -18.28 -12.14 -11.10
N ASN A 349 -17.92 -13.07 -10.22
CA ASN A 349 -18.60 -13.29 -8.95
C ASN A 349 -17.78 -12.79 -7.75
N LEU A 350 -16.77 -11.93 -7.98
CA LEU A 350 -15.88 -11.45 -6.93
C LEU A 350 -16.28 -10.05 -6.45
N LEU A 351 -16.40 -9.93 -5.13
CA LEU A 351 -16.48 -8.65 -4.42
C LEU A 351 -15.25 -8.48 -3.54
N ARG A 352 -14.58 -7.33 -3.64
CA ARG A 352 -13.55 -6.91 -2.69
C ARG A 352 -14.21 -6.12 -1.57
N ILE A 353 -13.83 -6.40 -0.33
CA ILE A 353 -14.37 -5.76 0.88
C ILE A 353 -13.21 -5.10 1.62
N SER A 354 -13.38 -3.82 1.95
CA SER A 354 -12.58 -3.09 2.92
C SER A 354 -13.41 -2.91 4.18
N VAL A 355 -13.05 -3.62 5.22
CA VAL A 355 -13.77 -3.58 6.49
C VAL A 355 -13.38 -2.34 7.28
N GLY A 356 -14.36 -1.53 7.66
CA GLY A 356 -14.19 -0.27 8.39
C GLY A 356 -14.16 -0.44 9.92
N LEU A 357 -14.47 0.65 10.60
CA LEU A 357 -14.41 0.79 12.06
C LEU A 357 -15.78 0.76 12.73
N GLU A 358 -16.85 0.48 12.01
CA GLU A 358 -18.19 0.33 12.53
C GLU A 358 -18.28 -0.85 13.53
N HIS A 359 -19.35 -0.94 14.30
CA HIS A 359 -19.55 -2.08 15.17
C HIS A 359 -19.74 -3.36 14.34
N VAL A 360 -18.98 -4.39 14.64
CA VAL A 360 -18.92 -5.61 13.80
C VAL A 360 -20.26 -6.33 13.70
N ASP A 361 -21.07 -6.31 14.74
CA ASP A 361 -22.40 -6.96 14.73
C ASP A 361 -23.36 -6.25 13.77
N ASP A 362 -23.29 -4.93 13.64
CA ASP A 362 -24.06 -4.16 12.66
C ASP A 362 -23.63 -4.52 11.23
N LEU A 363 -22.31 -4.64 10.99
CA LEU A 363 -21.78 -5.07 9.69
C LEU A 363 -22.21 -6.49 9.33
N ILE A 364 -22.18 -7.42 10.29
CA ILE A 364 -22.63 -8.81 10.07
C ILE A 364 -24.13 -8.86 9.81
N GLU A 365 -24.94 -8.04 10.50
CA GLU A 365 -26.39 -7.97 10.26
C GLU A 365 -26.69 -7.42 8.85
N ASP A 366 -25.96 -6.40 8.42
CA ASP A 366 -26.08 -5.85 7.06
C ASP A 366 -25.75 -6.91 5.99
N LEU A 367 -24.67 -7.67 6.18
CA LEU A 367 -24.33 -8.79 5.30
C LEU A 367 -25.39 -9.89 5.31
N ARG A 368 -25.92 -10.23 6.49
CA ARG A 368 -26.96 -11.29 6.65
C ARG A 368 -28.25 -10.92 5.92
N GLN A 369 -28.75 -9.70 6.11
CA GLN A 369 -29.99 -9.24 5.46
C GLN A 369 -29.83 -9.14 3.94
N ALA A 370 -28.63 -8.88 3.44
CA ALA A 370 -28.38 -8.78 2.01
C ALA A 370 -28.20 -10.17 1.34
N LEU A 371 -27.75 -11.19 2.11
CA LEU A 371 -27.58 -12.57 1.66
C LEU A 371 -28.87 -13.42 1.78
N SER A 372 -29.93 -12.87 2.40
CA SER A 372 -31.23 -13.52 2.53
C SER A 372 -32.08 -13.48 1.25
#